data_c55f3c4d22e1cc8a3dccda9186d77e7c
#
_entry.id   c55f3c4d22e1cc8a3dccda9186d77e7c
#
_cell.length_a   1.000
_cell.length_b   1.000
_cell.length_c   1.000
_cell.angle_alpha   90.00
_cell.angle_beta   90.00
_cell.angle_gamma   90.00
#
_symmetry.space_group_name_H-M   'P 1'
#
loop_
_entity.id
_entity.type
_entity.pdbx_description
1 polymer ?
#
loop_
_entity_poly.entity_id
_entity_poly.type
_entity_poly.pdbx_seq_one_letter_code
_entity_poly.pdbx_strand_id
1 'polypeptide(L)'
;MSAPDGILAAAAATPKLRSRKDGAAIPLDDVDRRLLNLMQGSFPLAPRPYAHVAELGGITEDEAMARVQHLLDKRIVRQVTPIFDTRALGYSSMLVAAKVDPEHPHRAAQIINAHPGVSHNYLRNHEFNLWFTIATEPDSKLGLEGTLEVLAREAGAESVRQLPTLKLFKIRMDLEMEGDTQALAQATEVKEPVELDPQPYDELDIAVIRALQGDMQVVAEPYADAAIELGMPQGRFLDHLAGMQERGLLRRVAAILYHRRAGFSANGMGVWQVPDEQILDIGRRMAAVRGVSHCYQRPTYADWPYSVFTMAHGRSKEECDALLDSIAEQTGISERATLYSSTEFKKIRLLYFTDEFKEWERQHAAG
;
A
#
# COMPACT_ATOMS: atom_id res chain seq x y z
N MET A 1 40.86 -39.85 7.94
CA MET A 1 41.17 -38.43 8.23
C MET A 1 39.93 -37.63 7.94
N SER A 2 39.45 -36.99 8.98
CA SER A 2 38.13 -36.41 9.18
C SER A 2 37.81 -35.25 8.24
N ALA A 3 36.57 -35.22 7.76
CA ALA A 3 35.92 -34.03 7.24
C ALA A 3 35.47 -33.12 8.40
N PRO A 4 35.46 -31.80 8.27
CA PRO A 4 34.79 -30.93 9.26
C PRO A 4 33.34 -30.72 8.94
N ASP A 5 32.52 -31.07 9.91
CA ASP A 5 31.11 -30.71 10.03
C ASP A 5 30.90 -29.19 10.24
N GLY A 6 29.77 -28.73 9.75
CA GLY A 6 29.03 -27.68 10.44
C GLY A 6 29.07 -26.30 9.84
N ILE A 7 28.05 -25.98 8.99
CA ILE A 7 27.30 -24.71 9.11
C ILE A 7 25.85 -25.03 8.72
N LEU A 8 25.06 -25.41 9.72
CA LEU A 8 23.60 -25.35 9.65
C LEU A 8 23.18 -23.88 9.79
N ALA A 9 22.79 -23.28 8.70
CA ALA A 9 22.15 -21.97 8.69
C ALA A 9 20.83 -22.05 9.46
N ALA A 10 20.66 -21.16 10.41
CA ALA A 10 19.47 -21.01 11.21
C ALA A 10 18.25 -20.73 10.32
N ALA A 11 17.35 -21.69 10.25
CA ALA A 11 16.03 -21.50 9.66
C ALA A 11 15.28 -20.44 10.46
N ALA A 12 15.01 -19.30 9.85
CA ALA A 12 14.17 -18.26 10.42
C ALA A 12 12.79 -18.84 10.73
N ALA A 13 12.43 -18.83 11.99
CA ALA A 13 11.18 -19.36 12.50
C ALA A 13 10.00 -18.61 11.89
N THR A 14 9.15 -19.31 11.16
CA THR A 14 7.87 -18.81 10.64
C THR A 14 7.03 -18.26 11.80
N PRO A 15 6.59 -17.00 11.78
CA PRO A 15 5.76 -16.47 12.84
C PRO A 15 4.40 -17.18 12.80
N LYS A 16 4.07 -17.92 13.86
CA LYS A 16 2.75 -18.52 14.06
C LYS A 16 1.68 -17.43 14.03
N LEU A 17 0.75 -17.52 13.08
CA LEU A 17 -0.47 -16.72 13.07
C LEU A 17 -1.21 -16.89 14.41
N ARG A 18 -1.15 -15.88 15.26
CA ARG A 18 -2.03 -15.80 16.43
C ARG A 18 -3.38 -15.27 15.94
N SER A 19 -4.44 -16.09 15.99
CA SER A 19 -5.80 -15.64 15.93
C SER A 19 -6.01 -14.61 17.05
N ARG A 20 -6.26 -13.35 16.68
CA ARG A 20 -6.50 -12.29 17.65
C ARG A 20 -8.01 -12.12 17.82
N LYS A 21 -8.48 -12.41 19.04
CA LYS A 21 -9.76 -11.93 19.57
C LYS A 21 -9.76 -10.40 19.58
N ASP A 22 -10.88 -9.85 19.21
CA ASP A 22 -11.20 -8.44 19.09
C ASP A 22 -10.75 -7.64 20.30
N GLY A 23 -9.84 -6.70 20.08
CA GLY A 23 -9.54 -5.67 21.07
C GLY A 23 -10.60 -4.59 21.01
N ALA A 24 -11.19 -4.24 22.15
CA ALA A 24 -12.07 -3.10 22.30
C ALA A 24 -11.45 -1.85 21.65
N ALA A 25 -12.29 -1.03 20.99
CA ALA A 25 -11.86 0.25 20.43
C ALA A 25 -11.17 1.07 21.53
N ILE A 26 -9.96 1.52 21.27
CA ILE A 26 -9.21 2.34 22.22
C ILE A 26 -9.84 3.74 22.16
N PRO A 27 -10.35 4.27 23.29
CA PRO A 27 -10.92 5.60 23.27
C PRO A 27 -9.84 6.62 22.94
N LEU A 28 -10.05 7.39 21.88
CA LEU A 28 -9.24 8.54 21.49
C LEU A 28 -9.87 9.79 22.07
N ASP A 29 -9.09 10.62 22.74
CA ASP A 29 -9.55 11.95 23.14
C ASP A 29 -9.48 12.93 21.96
N ASP A 30 -9.91 14.17 22.15
CA ASP A 30 -9.95 15.19 21.11
C ASP A 30 -8.53 15.62 20.67
N VAL A 31 -7.56 15.54 21.58
CA VAL A 31 -6.15 15.84 21.26
C VAL A 31 -5.58 14.75 20.37
N ASP A 32 -5.82 13.47 20.70
CA ASP A 32 -5.36 12.34 19.87
C ASP A 32 -5.95 12.41 18.46
N ARG A 33 -7.26 12.71 18.33
CA ARG A 33 -7.91 12.88 17.02
C ARG A 33 -7.30 14.02 16.23
N ARG A 34 -7.03 15.14 16.89
CA ARG A 34 -6.39 16.31 16.27
C ARG A 34 -4.98 15.99 15.78
N LEU A 35 -4.14 15.35 16.61
CA LEU A 35 -2.80 14.90 16.25
C LEU A 35 -2.83 13.95 15.04
N LEU A 36 -3.72 12.96 15.07
CA LEU A 36 -3.88 12.02 13.97
C LEU A 36 -4.25 12.73 12.67
N ASN A 37 -5.18 13.68 12.70
CA ASN A 37 -5.59 14.45 11.53
C ASN A 37 -4.43 15.28 10.96
N LEU A 38 -3.68 15.97 11.82
CA LEU A 38 -2.52 16.75 11.41
C LEU A 38 -1.44 15.87 10.78
N MET A 39 -1.09 14.77 11.43
CA MET A 39 -0.01 13.89 10.98
C MET A 39 -0.36 13.02 9.76
N GLN A 40 -1.65 12.68 9.55
CA GLN A 40 -2.09 11.99 8.33
C GLN A 40 -2.03 12.92 7.10
N GLY A 41 -2.30 14.19 7.28
CA GLY A 41 -2.24 15.19 6.21
C GLY A 41 -0.82 15.38 5.70
N SER A 42 0.03 15.94 6.54
CA SER A 42 1.45 16.17 6.26
C SER A 42 2.22 16.36 7.56
N PHE A 43 3.19 15.50 7.80
CA PHE A 43 4.13 15.68 8.89
C PHE A 43 5.21 16.68 8.45
N PRO A 44 5.56 17.71 9.26
CA PRO A 44 6.40 18.81 8.81
C PRO A 44 7.82 18.39 8.41
N LEU A 45 8.33 18.96 7.32
CA LEU A 45 9.76 18.94 6.98
C LEU A 45 10.48 20.05 7.74
N ALA A 46 10.68 19.86 9.02
CA ALA A 46 11.29 20.82 9.94
C ALA A 46 12.27 20.11 10.88
N PRO A 47 13.28 20.80 11.44
CA PRO A 47 14.22 20.17 12.38
C PRO A 47 13.51 19.52 13.57
N ARG A 48 12.50 20.18 14.12
CA ARG A 48 11.69 19.69 15.24
C ARG A 48 10.20 19.63 14.85
N PRO A 49 9.78 18.62 14.06
CA PRO A 49 8.44 18.55 13.50
C PRO A 49 7.37 18.34 14.59
N TYR A 50 7.71 17.66 15.68
CA TYR A 50 6.78 17.45 16.80
C TYR A 50 6.48 18.75 17.55
N ALA A 51 7.40 19.70 17.62
CA ALA A 51 7.13 21.02 18.19
C ALA A 51 6.04 21.76 17.37
N HIS A 52 6.13 21.70 16.05
CA HIS A 52 5.14 22.32 15.17
C HIS A 52 3.74 21.62 15.29
N VAL A 53 3.72 20.29 15.32
CA VAL A 53 2.48 19.52 15.52
C VAL A 53 1.86 19.81 16.90
N ALA A 54 2.68 19.95 17.94
CA ALA A 54 2.28 20.29 19.30
C ALA A 54 1.65 21.68 19.40
N GLU A 55 2.25 22.68 18.74
CA GLU A 55 1.71 24.05 18.67
C GLU A 55 0.30 24.04 18.06
N LEU A 56 0.10 23.37 16.92
CA LEU A 56 -1.20 23.23 16.28
C LEU A 56 -2.18 22.39 17.11
N GLY A 57 -1.68 21.44 17.90
CA GLY A 57 -2.42 20.61 18.81
C GLY A 57 -2.83 21.29 20.11
N GLY A 58 -2.19 22.42 20.46
CA GLY A 58 -2.38 23.13 21.73
C GLY A 58 -1.78 22.40 22.94
N ILE A 59 -0.68 21.66 22.75
CA ILE A 59 0.03 20.86 23.76
C ILE A 59 1.54 21.10 23.69
N THR A 60 2.31 20.52 24.59
CA THR A 60 3.77 20.57 24.55
C THR A 60 4.35 19.53 23.57
N GLU A 61 5.58 19.76 23.09
CA GLU A 61 6.27 18.81 22.21
C GLU A 61 6.46 17.43 22.86
N ASP A 62 6.85 17.40 24.15
CA ASP A 62 7.01 16.14 24.89
C ASP A 62 5.69 15.40 25.01
N GLU A 63 4.58 16.09 25.23
CA GLU A 63 3.25 15.50 25.24
C GLU A 63 2.86 14.97 23.85
N ALA A 64 3.13 15.71 22.77
CA ALA A 64 2.86 15.25 21.42
C ALA A 64 3.64 13.97 21.10
N MET A 65 4.92 13.91 21.40
CA MET A 65 5.76 12.72 21.22
C MET A 65 5.25 11.54 22.06
N ALA A 66 4.94 11.76 23.34
CA ALA A 66 4.42 10.70 24.21
C ALA A 66 3.10 10.14 23.71
N ARG A 67 2.16 10.98 23.22
CA ARG A 67 0.89 10.56 22.64
C ARG A 67 1.09 9.79 21.33
N VAL A 68 1.95 10.26 20.43
CA VAL A 68 2.25 9.57 19.17
C VAL A 68 2.90 8.21 19.44
N GLN A 69 3.84 8.12 20.39
CA GLN A 69 4.43 6.84 20.80
C GLN A 69 3.35 5.91 21.37
N HIS A 70 2.44 6.41 22.20
CA HIS A 70 1.31 5.63 22.72
C HIS A 70 0.41 5.11 21.60
N LEU A 71 0.11 5.94 20.59
CA LEU A 71 -0.70 5.55 19.43
C LEU A 71 -0.02 4.46 18.58
N LEU A 72 1.33 4.51 18.47
CA LEU A 72 2.14 3.45 17.84
C LEU A 72 2.08 2.14 18.66
N ASP A 73 2.31 2.20 19.98
CA ASP A 73 2.29 1.05 20.87
C ASP A 73 0.91 0.37 20.88
N LYS A 74 -0.14 1.17 20.83
CA LYS A 74 -1.53 0.71 20.71
C LYS A 74 -1.90 0.26 19.29
N ARG A 75 -1.01 0.42 18.32
CA ARG A 75 -1.25 0.06 16.91
C ARG A 75 -2.46 0.77 16.30
N ILE A 76 -2.68 2.03 16.68
CA ILE A 76 -3.58 2.95 16.00
C ILE A 76 -2.81 3.57 14.84
N VAL A 77 -1.64 4.15 15.12
CA VAL A 77 -0.64 4.49 14.11
C VAL A 77 0.18 3.25 13.83
N ARG A 78 0.42 2.96 12.55
CA ARG A 78 1.30 1.88 12.09
C ARG A 78 2.75 2.35 12.10
N GLN A 79 2.99 3.53 11.57
CA GLN A 79 4.31 4.14 11.41
C GLN A 79 4.16 5.61 11.01
N VAL A 80 5.20 6.40 11.26
CA VAL A 80 5.42 7.70 10.63
C VAL A 80 6.50 7.51 9.58
N THR A 81 6.26 7.95 8.33
CA THR A 81 7.16 7.59 7.22
C THR A 81 7.01 8.53 6.04
N PRO A 82 8.07 8.73 5.24
CA PRO A 82 7.94 9.36 3.94
C PRO A 82 7.14 8.47 2.97
N ILE A 83 6.37 9.11 2.13
CA ILE A 83 5.58 8.48 1.07
C ILE A 83 6.15 9.00 -0.25
N PHE A 84 7.00 8.19 -0.87
CA PHE A 84 7.54 8.48 -2.19
C PHE A 84 6.55 8.09 -3.28
N ASP A 85 6.67 8.75 -4.44
CA ASP A 85 5.84 8.41 -5.59
C ASP A 85 6.54 7.35 -6.44
N THR A 86 6.01 6.14 -6.42
CA THR A 86 6.55 4.98 -7.14
C THR A 86 6.72 5.25 -8.63
N ARG A 87 5.76 5.95 -9.25
CA ARG A 87 5.76 6.24 -10.68
C ARG A 87 6.72 7.40 -11.03
N ALA A 88 6.72 8.45 -10.21
CA ALA A 88 7.67 9.55 -10.35
C ALA A 88 9.13 9.09 -10.24
N LEU A 89 9.38 8.05 -9.41
CA LEU A 89 10.69 7.38 -9.32
C LEU A 89 10.99 6.44 -10.48
N GLY A 90 10.12 6.34 -11.49
CA GLY A 90 10.32 5.51 -12.68
C GLY A 90 10.10 4.01 -12.47
N TYR A 91 9.61 3.58 -11.32
CA TYR A 91 9.27 2.17 -11.08
C TYR A 91 8.07 1.76 -11.93
N SER A 92 8.16 0.59 -12.54
CA SER A 92 7.04 -0.08 -13.19
C SER A 92 6.32 -0.93 -12.16
N SER A 93 5.02 -0.70 -11.96
CA SER A 93 4.25 -1.44 -10.95
C SER A 93 2.86 -1.78 -11.42
N MET A 94 2.34 -2.93 -10.97
CA MET A 94 0.97 -3.34 -11.27
C MET A 94 0.40 -4.31 -10.23
N LEU A 95 -0.90 -4.48 -10.29
CA LEU A 95 -1.61 -5.60 -9.69
C LEU A 95 -1.55 -6.79 -10.64
N VAL A 96 -1.38 -7.97 -10.10
CA VAL A 96 -1.34 -9.23 -10.86
C VAL A 96 -2.32 -10.22 -10.25
N ALA A 97 -3.08 -10.89 -11.09
CA ALA A 97 -3.90 -12.04 -10.73
C ALA A 97 -3.31 -13.30 -11.35
N ALA A 98 -2.98 -14.29 -10.52
CA ALA A 98 -2.44 -15.57 -10.97
C ALA A 98 -3.41 -16.69 -10.61
N LYS A 99 -3.55 -17.64 -11.54
CA LYS A 99 -4.20 -18.91 -11.32
C LYS A 99 -3.14 -19.94 -10.95
N VAL A 100 -3.12 -20.35 -9.69
CA VAL A 100 -2.18 -21.35 -9.17
C VAL A 100 -2.95 -22.55 -8.62
N ASP A 101 -2.24 -23.69 -8.45
CA ASP A 101 -2.81 -24.89 -7.87
C ASP A 101 -3.51 -24.58 -6.53
N PRO A 102 -4.84 -24.81 -6.44
CA PRO A 102 -5.61 -24.52 -5.24
C PRO A 102 -5.22 -25.39 -4.03
N GLU A 103 -4.57 -26.54 -4.25
CA GLU A 103 -4.08 -27.41 -3.17
C GLU A 103 -2.77 -26.90 -2.56
N HIS A 104 -1.96 -26.17 -3.34
CA HIS A 104 -0.63 -25.70 -2.92
C HIS A 104 -0.39 -24.20 -3.06
N PRO A 105 -1.34 -23.31 -2.71
CA PRO A 105 -1.21 -21.86 -2.92
C PRO A 105 -0.09 -21.25 -2.07
N HIS A 106 0.24 -21.87 -0.92
CA HIS A 106 1.31 -21.40 -0.03
C HIS A 106 2.68 -21.47 -0.68
N ARG A 107 2.95 -22.53 -1.46
CA ARG A 107 4.23 -22.68 -2.18
C ARG A 107 4.39 -21.58 -3.23
N ALA A 108 3.36 -21.37 -4.04
CA ALA A 108 3.36 -20.32 -5.06
C ALA A 108 3.53 -18.93 -4.43
N ALA A 109 2.83 -18.68 -3.31
CA ALA A 109 2.94 -17.42 -2.57
C ALA A 109 4.36 -17.20 -2.00
N GLN A 110 5.04 -18.23 -1.50
CA GLN A 110 6.41 -18.12 -1.00
C GLN A 110 7.39 -17.72 -2.11
N ILE A 111 7.28 -18.34 -3.28
CA ILE A 111 8.11 -18.02 -4.46
C ILE A 111 7.89 -16.57 -4.88
N ILE A 112 6.64 -16.16 -5.05
CA ILE A 112 6.30 -14.78 -5.44
C ILE A 112 6.76 -13.78 -4.38
N ASN A 113 6.62 -14.11 -3.10
CA ASN A 113 7.01 -13.24 -2.00
C ASN A 113 8.53 -13.04 -1.87
N ALA A 114 9.35 -13.92 -2.46
CA ALA A 114 10.80 -13.78 -2.47
C ALA A 114 11.26 -12.58 -3.29
N HIS A 115 10.48 -12.14 -4.29
CA HIS A 115 10.81 -10.93 -5.02
C HIS A 115 10.63 -9.67 -4.14
N PRO A 116 11.65 -8.79 -4.02
CA PRO A 116 11.62 -7.62 -3.13
C PRO A 116 10.54 -6.60 -3.50
N GLY A 117 10.21 -6.50 -4.77
CA GLY A 117 9.16 -5.60 -5.27
C GLY A 117 7.74 -6.09 -5.03
N VAL A 118 7.53 -7.31 -4.53
CA VAL A 118 6.20 -7.79 -4.12
C VAL A 118 5.87 -7.22 -2.75
N SER A 119 4.93 -6.29 -2.69
CA SER A 119 4.54 -5.61 -1.44
C SER A 119 3.31 -6.22 -0.78
N HIS A 120 2.37 -6.71 -1.59
CA HIS A 120 1.14 -7.33 -1.12
C HIS A 120 0.91 -8.65 -1.84
N ASN A 121 0.42 -9.67 -1.13
CA ASN A 121 0.06 -10.95 -1.73
C ASN A 121 -1.06 -11.60 -0.92
N TYR A 122 -2.17 -11.96 -1.61
CA TYR A 122 -3.39 -12.45 -1.01
C TYR A 122 -3.92 -13.68 -1.73
N LEU A 123 -4.44 -14.64 -0.98
CA LEU A 123 -5.33 -15.68 -1.49
C LEU A 123 -6.76 -15.13 -1.53
N ARG A 124 -7.44 -15.32 -2.67
CA ARG A 124 -8.83 -14.86 -2.89
C ARG A 124 -9.73 -16.01 -3.36
N ASN A 125 -11.03 -15.83 -3.14
CA ASN A 125 -12.09 -16.76 -3.50
C ASN A 125 -12.47 -16.67 -4.99
N HIS A 126 -11.52 -16.95 -5.89
CA HIS A 126 -11.71 -16.93 -7.34
C HIS A 126 -10.80 -17.97 -7.99
N GLU A 127 -11.04 -18.34 -9.26
CA GLU A 127 -10.12 -19.22 -10.01
C GLU A 127 -8.74 -18.59 -10.20
N PHE A 128 -8.66 -17.27 -10.47
CA PHE A 128 -7.46 -16.49 -10.25
C PHE A 128 -7.33 -16.26 -8.75
N ASN A 129 -6.70 -17.22 -8.07
CA ASN A 129 -6.76 -17.33 -6.62
C ASN A 129 -5.62 -16.59 -5.89
N LEU A 130 -4.53 -16.27 -6.57
CA LEU A 130 -3.39 -15.56 -5.97
C LEU A 130 -3.24 -14.17 -6.56
N TRP A 131 -3.31 -13.15 -5.68
CA TRP A 131 -3.33 -11.74 -6.07
C TRP A 131 -2.21 -10.98 -5.40
N PHE A 132 -1.33 -10.38 -6.18
CA PHE A 132 -0.19 -9.65 -5.64
C PHE A 132 0.06 -8.33 -6.39
N THR A 133 0.66 -7.38 -5.66
CA THR A 133 1.22 -6.16 -6.26
C THR A 133 2.72 -6.30 -6.35
N ILE A 134 3.26 -5.98 -7.50
CA ILE A 134 4.68 -6.06 -7.78
C ILE A 134 5.17 -4.75 -8.39
N ALA A 135 6.40 -4.40 -8.08
CA ALA A 135 7.14 -3.30 -8.72
C ALA A 135 8.54 -3.75 -9.09
N THR A 136 9.08 -3.18 -10.16
CA THR A 136 10.48 -3.36 -10.58
C THR A 136 11.16 -2.02 -10.68
N GLU A 137 12.47 -1.99 -10.42
CA GLU A 137 13.31 -0.81 -10.51
C GLU A 137 13.38 -0.29 -11.96
N PRO A 138 13.64 1.02 -12.14
CA PRO A 138 13.77 1.62 -13.47
C PRO A 138 14.92 1.03 -14.31
N ASP A 139 15.98 0.55 -13.66
CA ASP A 139 17.18 -0.02 -14.28
C ASP A 139 17.17 -1.57 -14.32
N SER A 140 16.03 -2.20 -13.98
CA SER A 140 15.87 -3.66 -14.08
C SER A 140 16.10 -4.14 -15.51
N LYS A 141 16.95 -5.15 -15.68
CA LYS A 141 17.26 -5.75 -16.99
C LYS A 141 16.14 -6.68 -17.46
N LEU A 142 15.48 -7.37 -16.54
CA LEU A 142 14.31 -8.19 -16.85
C LEU A 142 13.07 -7.33 -17.10
N GLY A 143 13.02 -6.17 -16.47
CA GLY A 143 11.82 -5.35 -16.43
C GLY A 143 10.66 -6.06 -15.73
N LEU A 144 9.49 -5.46 -15.75
CA LEU A 144 8.32 -6.03 -15.08
C LEU A 144 7.82 -7.30 -15.78
N GLU A 145 7.84 -7.31 -17.10
CA GLU A 145 7.33 -8.42 -17.92
C GLU A 145 8.19 -9.69 -17.75
N GLY A 146 9.50 -9.58 -17.92
CA GLY A 146 10.42 -10.71 -17.70
C GLY A 146 10.42 -11.20 -16.26
N THR A 147 10.30 -10.28 -15.28
CA THR A 147 10.16 -10.66 -13.87
C THR A 147 8.89 -11.50 -13.64
N LEU A 148 7.76 -11.11 -14.25
CA LEU A 148 6.51 -11.85 -14.13
C LEU A 148 6.59 -13.22 -14.82
N GLU A 149 7.27 -13.36 -15.95
CA GLU A 149 7.50 -14.64 -16.61
C GLU A 149 8.28 -15.60 -15.72
N VAL A 150 9.35 -15.11 -15.08
CA VAL A 150 10.15 -15.90 -14.12
C VAL A 150 9.27 -16.35 -12.94
N LEU A 151 8.57 -15.43 -12.32
CA LEU A 151 7.72 -15.73 -11.15
C LEU A 151 6.59 -16.70 -11.52
N ALA A 152 5.95 -16.54 -12.67
CA ALA A 152 4.89 -17.44 -13.15
C ALA A 152 5.42 -18.86 -13.32
N ARG A 153 6.56 -19.00 -14.00
CA ARG A 153 7.22 -20.30 -14.24
C ARG A 153 7.59 -20.99 -12.93
N GLU A 154 8.24 -20.30 -12.02
CA GLU A 154 8.72 -20.87 -10.76
C GLU A 154 7.60 -21.19 -9.78
N ALA A 155 6.57 -20.33 -9.72
CA ALA A 155 5.38 -20.55 -8.91
C ALA A 155 4.47 -21.64 -9.48
N GLY A 156 4.68 -22.09 -10.72
CA GLY A 156 3.82 -23.06 -11.41
C GLY A 156 2.43 -22.49 -11.70
N ALA A 157 2.37 -21.19 -12.04
CA ALA A 157 1.10 -20.57 -12.37
C ALA A 157 0.58 -21.06 -13.73
N GLU A 158 -0.67 -21.52 -13.76
CA GLU A 158 -1.33 -21.94 -15.01
C GLU A 158 -1.59 -20.75 -15.93
N SER A 159 -1.90 -19.60 -15.34
CA SER A 159 -2.22 -18.37 -16.05
C SER A 159 -1.93 -17.16 -15.17
N VAL A 160 -1.51 -16.07 -15.80
CA VAL A 160 -1.25 -14.78 -15.15
C VAL A 160 -1.94 -13.67 -15.92
N ARG A 161 -2.64 -12.78 -15.22
CA ARG A 161 -3.26 -11.58 -15.77
C ARG A 161 -2.58 -10.36 -15.20
N GLN A 162 -1.98 -9.60 -16.07
CA GLN A 162 -1.36 -8.32 -15.75
C GLN A 162 -2.46 -7.26 -15.70
N LEU A 163 -2.61 -6.60 -14.57
CA LEU A 163 -3.69 -5.65 -14.32
C LEU A 163 -3.11 -4.26 -13.99
N PRO A 164 -2.38 -3.63 -14.94
CA PRO A 164 -1.91 -2.26 -14.77
C PRO A 164 -3.09 -1.30 -14.58
N THR A 165 -2.86 -0.17 -13.96
CA THR A 165 -3.85 0.91 -13.88
C THR A 165 -3.90 1.62 -15.22
N LEU A 166 -5.02 1.51 -15.94
CA LEU A 166 -5.29 2.27 -17.16
C LEU A 166 -5.81 3.66 -16.83
N LYS A 167 -6.67 3.74 -15.80
CA LYS A 167 -7.16 4.99 -15.23
C LYS A 167 -7.41 4.84 -13.74
N LEU A 168 -7.04 5.86 -13.00
CA LEU A 168 -7.27 5.99 -11.57
C LEU A 168 -8.40 6.99 -11.34
N PHE A 169 -9.54 6.53 -10.78
CA PHE A 169 -10.67 7.38 -10.43
C PHE A 169 -10.62 7.84 -8.97
N LYS A 170 -10.19 6.96 -8.04
CA LYS A 170 -10.08 7.27 -6.61
C LYS A 170 -8.97 6.47 -5.95
N ILE A 171 -8.19 7.13 -5.10
CA ILE A 171 -7.21 6.52 -4.18
C ILE A 171 -7.22 7.28 -2.84
N ARG A 172 -8.35 7.26 -2.16
CA ARG A 172 -8.50 7.95 -0.87
C ARG A 172 -9.44 7.17 0.01
N MET A 173 -9.06 7.03 1.27
CA MET A 173 -9.95 6.53 2.30
C MET A 173 -10.39 7.72 3.14
N ASP A 174 -11.64 8.15 2.97
CA ASP A 174 -12.26 9.16 3.83
C ASP A 174 -12.78 8.43 5.08
N LEU A 175 -11.93 8.33 6.08
CA LEU A 175 -12.25 7.75 7.39
C LEU A 175 -12.91 8.81 8.28
N GLU A 176 -14.07 9.31 7.91
CA GLU A 176 -14.97 9.88 8.90
C GLU A 176 -15.62 8.72 9.65
N MET A 177 -15.29 8.61 10.93
CA MET A 177 -15.60 7.47 11.79
C MET A 177 -17.08 7.38 12.23
N GLU A 178 -17.96 8.25 11.72
CA GLU A 178 -19.38 8.32 12.07
C GLU A 178 -20.24 8.17 10.82
N GLY A 179 -20.82 7.00 10.61
CA GLY A 179 -21.77 6.79 9.51
C GLY A 179 -22.43 5.42 9.55
N ASP A 180 -23.74 5.42 9.36
CA ASP A 180 -24.55 4.25 9.05
C ASP A 180 -24.21 3.71 7.64
N THR A 181 -24.53 2.45 7.35
CA THR A 181 -24.35 1.81 6.05
C THR A 181 -24.97 2.62 4.90
N GLN A 182 -26.10 3.31 5.17
CA GLN A 182 -26.72 4.22 4.22
C GLN A 182 -25.85 5.44 3.89
N ALA A 183 -25.08 5.94 4.86
CA ALA A 183 -24.16 7.06 4.65
C ALA A 183 -22.95 6.64 3.77
N LEU A 184 -22.52 5.39 3.84
CA LEU A 184 -21.43 4.85 3.00
C LEU A 184 -21.81 4.74 1.52
N ALA A 185 -23.10 4.58 1.21
CA ALA A 185 -23.61 4.52 -0.16
C ALA A 185 -23.84 5.91 -0.80
N GLN A 186 -23.69 6.99 -0.04
CA GLN A 186 -23.85 8.35 -0.55
C GLN A 186 -22.67 8.77 -1.43
N ALA A 187 -22.97 9.55 -2.47
CA ALA A 187 -21.95 10.12 -3.33
C ALA A 187 -21.27 11.33 -2.65
N THR A 188 -19.95 11.43 -2.86
CA THR A 188 -19.13 12.56 -2.41
C THR A 188 -18.37 13.15 -3.59
N GLU A 189 -17.98 14.41 -3.49
CA GLU A 189 -17.09 15.01 -4.48
C GLU A 189 -15.71 14.37 -4.41
N VAL A 190 -15.25 13.83 -5.52
CA VAL A 190 -13.94 13.18 -5.64
C VAL A 190 -13.10 13.93 -6.65
N LYS A 191 -11.95 14.46 -6.23
CA LYS A 191 -10.96 14.98 -7.16
C LYS A 191 -10.20 13.78 -7.75
N GLU A 192 -10.16 13.68 -9.07
CA GLU A 192 -9.36 12.66 -9.73
C GLU A 192 -7.89 12.84 -9.35
N PRO A 193 -7.19 11.78 -8.96
CA PRO A 193 -5.77 11.86 -8.65
C PRO A 193 -4.96 12.22 -9.90
N VAL A 194 -3.98 13.10 -9.73
CA VAL A 194 -3.01 13.39 -10.78
C VAL A 194 -1.94 12.31 -10.75
N GLU A 195 -1.77 11.60 -11.86
CA GLU A 195 -0.66 10.67 -12.05
C GLU A 195 0.54 11.45 -12.59
N LEU A 196 1.69 11.29 -11.93
CA LEU A 196 2.93 11.93 -12.35
C LEU A 196 3.67 11.02 -13.32
N ASP A 197 4.28 11.62 -14.33
CA ASP A 197 5.28 10.95 -15.15
C ASP A 197 6.60 10.78 -14.36
N PRO A 198 7.49 9.86 -14.78
CA PRO A 198 8.81 9.73 -14.18
C PRO A 198 9.54 11.07 -14.16
N GLN A 199 10.09 11.42 -12.98
CA GLN A 199 10.81 12.67 -12.76
C GLN A 199 12.32 12.38 -12.71
N PRO A 200 13.17 13.32 -13.14
CA PRO A 200 14.60 13.16 -12.99
C PRO A 200 15.00 13.12 -11.52
N TYR A 201 15.86 12.18 -11.17
CA TYR A 201 16.47 12.05 -9.84
C TYR A 201 17.96 11.71 -10.00
N ASP A 202 18.75 11.98 -8.96
CA ASP A 202 20.18 11.72 -8.94
C ASP A 202 20.57 10.75 -7.80
N GLU A 203 21.90 10.50 -7.67
CA GLU A 203 22.42 9.62 -6.62
C GLU A 203 22.16 10.12 -5.21
N LEU A 204 22.08 11.43 -5.01
CA LEU A 204 21.75 12.01 -3.71
C LEU A 204 20.28 11.77 -3.36
N ASP A 205 19.36 11.89 -4.33
CA ASP A 205 17.96 11.53 -4.15
C ASP A 205 17.82 10.06 -3.71
N ILE A 206 18.53 9.14 -4.39
CA ILE A 206 18.56 7.72 -4.05
C ILE A 206 19.08 7.50 -2.63
N ALA A 207 20.19 8.16 -2.27
CA ALA A 207 20.78 8.04 -0.94
C ALA A 207 19.81 8.54 0.15
N VAL A 208 19.15 9.69 -0.07
CA VAL A 208 18.12 10.23 0.83
C VAL A 208 16.93 9.29 0.97
N ILE A 209 16.45 8.70 -0.12
CA ILE A 209 15.37 7.70 -0.10
C ILE A 209 15.79 6.49 0.75
N ARG A 210 16.98 5.94 0.51
CA ARG A 210 17.49 4.78 1.26
C ARG A 210 17.62 5.07 2.76
N ALA A 211 18.15 6.22 3.14
CA ALA A 211 18.34 6.62 4.53
C ALA A 211 17.02 6.87 5.28
N LEU A 212 15.98 7.37 4.57
CA LEU A 212 14.76 7.83 5.23
C LEU A 212 13.54 6.92 5.04
N GLN A 213 13.55 5.98 4.10
CA GLN A 213 12.38 5.14 3.80
C GLN A 213 12.00 4.15 4.91
N GLY A 214 12.81 4.03 5.96
CA GLY A 214 12.50 3.27 7.17
C GLY A 214 11.36 3.89 8.00
N ASP A 215 11.01 3.23 9.10
CA ASP A 215 10.06 3.78 10.07
C ASP A 215 10.77 4.88 10.87
N MET A 216 10.23 6.09 10.85
CA MET A 216 10.79 7.20 11.58
C MET A 216 10.53 7.03 13.08
N GLN A 217 11.57 7.27 13.89
CA GLN A 217 11.47 7.23 15.34
C GLN A 217 10.72 8.46 15.88
N VAL A 218 10.07 8.30 17.03
CA VAL A 218 9.42 9.40 17.74
C VAL A 218 10.42 10.07 18.65
N VAL A 219 11.18 11.00 18.07
CA VAL A 219 12.22 11.81 18.74
C VAL A 219 12.08 13.25 18.30
N ALA A 220 12.67 14.19 19.06
CA ALA A 220 12.55 15.62 18.76
C ALA A 220 13.06 15.98 17.34
N GLU A 221 14.11 15.33 16.88
CA GLU A 221 14.77 15.59 15.59
C GLU A 221 14.83 14.32 14.73
N PRO A 222 13.70 13.82 14.20
CA PRO A 222 13.61 12.51 13.54
C PRO A 222 14.33 12.44 12.18
N TYR A 223 14.77 13.55 11.62
CA TYR A 223 15.55 13.63 10.37
C TYR A 223 17.06 13.67 10.60
N ALA A 224 17.51 13.87 11.87
CA ALA A 224 18.92 14.10 12.17
C ALA A 224 19.79 12.89 11.82
N ASP A 225 19.35 11.67 12.18
CA ASP A 225 20.13 10.45 11.93
C ASP A 225 20.37 10.22 10.43
N ALA A 226 19.37 10.41 9.59
CA ALA A 226 19.51 10.30 8.13
C ALA A 226 20.45 11.37 7.56
N ALA A 227 20.39 12.59 8.07
CA ALA A 227 21.32 13.66 7.68
C ALA A 227 22.77 13.34 8.07
N ILE A 228 22.97 12.78 9.27
CA ILE A 228 24.29 12.35 9.77
C ILE A 228 24.83 11.19 8.92
N GLU A 229 24.01 10.20 8.59
CA GLU A 229 24.38 9.06 7.74
C GLU A 229 24.91 9.54 6.38
N LEU A 230 24.29 10.59 5.83
CA LEU A 230 24.71 11.19 4.55
C LEU A 230 25.80 12.27 4.68
N GLY A 231 26.32 12.51 5.89
CA GLY A 231 27.39 13.46 6.14
C GLY A 231 27.01 14.92 5.84
N MET A 232 25.73 15.28 5.97
CA MET A 232 25.25 16.64 5.68
C MET A 232 24.56 17.31 6.87
N PRO A 233 24.57 18.66 6.96
CA PRO A 233 23.77 19.36 7.94
C PRO A 233 22.28 19.11 7.77
N GLN A 234 21.55 18.93 8.89
CA GLN A 234 20.10 18.64 8.89
C GLN A 234 19.29 19.67 8.07
N GLY A 235 19.64 20.95 8.12
CA GLY A 235 18.97 22.00 7.33
C GLY A 235 19.06 21.71 5.83
N ARG A 236 20.25 21.33 5.33
CA ARG A 236 20.44 20.98 3.92
C ARG A 236 19.70 19.69 3.52
N PHE A 237 19.63 18.74 4.44
CA PHE A 237 18.85 17.52 4.24
C PHE A 237 17.35 17.84 4.08
N LEU A 238 16.82 18.71 4.93
CA LEU A 238 15.42 19.14 4.86
C LEU A 238 15.12 19.98 3.61
N ASP A 239 16.03 20.87 3.20
CA ASP A 239 15.92 21.62 1.95
C ASP A 239 15.88 20.66 0.74
N HIS A 240 16.70 19.61 0.77
CA HIS A 240 16.71 18.59 -0.27
C HIS A 240 15.37 17.81 -0.32
N LEU A 241 14.84 17.40 0.83
CA LEU A 241 13.52 16.76 0.92
C LEU A 241 12.40 17.66 0.38
N ALA A 242 12.44 18.96 0.70
CA ALA A 242 11.48 19.92 0.15
C ALA A 242 11.59 20.00 -1.38
N GLY A 243 12.81 20.04 -1.93
CA GLY A 243 13.03 19.98 -3.37
C GLY A 243 12.55 18.69 -4.02
N MET A 244 12.70 17.53 -3.35
CA MET A 244 12.11 16.27 -3.80
C MET A 244 10.59 16.32 -3.79
N GLN A 245 9.99 17.01 -2.81
CA GLN A 245 8.54 17.18 -2.75
C GLN A 245 8.03 18.09 -3.88
N GLU A 246 8.70 19.17 -4.17
CA GLU A 246 8.39 20.07 -5.29
C GLU A 246 8.47 19.35 -6.65
N ARG A 247 9.43 18.45 -6.83
CA ARG A 247 9.58 17.61 -8.02
C ARG A 247 8.59 16.43 -8.06
N GLY A 248 7.83 16.18 -7.00
CA GLY A 248 6.87 15.09 -6.91
C GLY A 248 7.46 13.72 -6.60
N LEU A 249 8.78 13.61 -6.33
CA LEU A 249 9.43 12.36 -5.90
C LEU A 249 8.99 11.94 -4.50
N LEU A 250 8.86 12.91 -3.59
CA LEU A 250 8.30 12.76 -2.26
C LEU A 250 6.88 13.36 -2.23
N ARG A 251 5.86 12.54 -2.02
CA ARG A 251 4.48 13.06 -1.89
C ARG A 251 4.30 13.83 -0.57
N ARG A 252 4.71 13.25 0.54
CA ARG A 252 4.67 13.82 1.90
C ARG A 252 5.34 12.88 2.88
N VAL A 253 5.58 13.36 4.08
CA VAL A 253 5.78 12.51 5.26
C VAL A 253 4.47 12.46 6.04
N ALA A 254 4.05 11.30 6.52
CA ALA A 254 2.77 11.18 7.21
C ALA A 254 2.72 9.99 8.17
N ALA A 255 1.80 10.06 9.14
CA ALA A 255 1.40 8.92 9.94
C ALA A 255 0.45 8.02 9.15
N ILE A 256 0.77 6.73 9.08
CA ILE A 256 -0.06 5.69 8.46
C ILE A 256 -0.84 4.97 9.56
N LEU A 257 -2.15 4.86 9.41
CA LEU A 257 -3.01 4.24 10.40
C LEU A 257 -3.28 2.76 10.11
N TYR A 258 -3.58 2.01 11.18
CA TYR A 258 -4.17 0.68 11.06
C TYR A 258 -5.68 0.77 10.82
N HIS A 259 -6.13 0.64 9.60
CA HIS A 259 -7.54 0.78 9.20
C HIS A 259 -8.50 -0.17 9.93
N ARG A 260 -8.06 -1.40 10.25
CA ARG A 260 -8.90 -2.39 10.98
C ARG A 260 -9.34 -1.94 12.37
N ARG A 261 -8.66 -0.96 12.99
CA ARG A 261 -9.03 -0.42 14.30
C ARG A 261 -10.00 0.77 14.22
N ALA A 262 -10.24 1.27 13.02
CA ALA A 262 -11.26 2.26 12.73
C ALA A 262 -12.68 1.65 12.58
N GLY A 263 -12.85 0.34 12.89
CA GLY A 263 -14.16 -0.33 12.86
C GLY A 263 -14.47 -1.05 11.53
N PHE A 264 -13.66 -0.91 10.49
CA PHE A 264 -13.84 -1.60 9.21
C PHE A 264 -13.04 -2.90 9.20
N SER A 265 -13.72 -4.03 9.42
CA SER A 265 -13.07 -5.35 9.52
C SER A 265 -13.10 -6.12 8.21
N ALA A 266 -13.98 -5.77 7.28
CA ALA A 266 -14.15 -6.41 5.99
C ALA A 266 -13.81 -5.48 4.83
N ASN A 267 -13.11 -6.04 3.84
CA ASN A 267 -12.76 -5.36 2.59
C ASN A 267 -13.15 -6.28 1.43
N GLY A 268 -14.10 -5.85 0.63
CA GLY A 268 -14.54 -6.53 -0.58
C GLY A 268 -14.03 -5.80 -1.82
N MET A 269 -13.29 -6.49 -2.70
CA MET A 269 -12.96 -5.94 -3.99
C MET A 269 -14.07 -6.30 -4.99
N GLY A 270 -14.89 -5.32 -5.35
CA GLY A 270 -15.85 -5.44 -6.44
C GLY A 270 -15.11 -5.29 -7.78
N VAL A 271 -15.25 -6.29 -8.66
CA VAL A 271 -14.77 -6.21 -10.04
C VAL A 271 -15.98 -6.25 -10.97
N TRP A 272 -16.04 -5.31 -11.92
CA TRP A 272 -17.23 -4.99 -12.68
C TRP A 272 -16.98 -5.09 -14.18
N GLN A 273 -17.88 -5.77 -14.89
CA GLN A 273 -17.88 -5.76 -16.34
C GLN A 273 -18.66 -4.54 -16.82
N VAL A 274 -17.95 -3.50 -17.17
CA VAL A 274 -18.51 -2.23 -17.65
C VAL A 274 -18.27 -2.11 -19.14
N PRO A 275 -19.29 -1.78 -19.97
CA PRO A 275 -19.10 -1.51 -21.40
C PRO A 275 -18.08 -0.38 -21.62
N ASP A 276 -17.24 -0.52 -22.63
CA ASP A 276 -16.09 0.36 -22.87
C ASP A 276 -16.49 1.85 -22.98
N GLU A 277 -17.61 2.13 -23.66
CA GLU A 277 -18.14 3.49 -23.83
C GLU A 277 -18.66 4.13 -22.53
N GLN A 278 -18.92 3.32 -21.49
CA GLN A 278 -19.46 3.79 -20.22
C GLN A 278 -18.41 3.85 -19.10
N ILE A 279 -17.19 3.31 -19.31
CA ILE A 279 -16.19 3.16 -18.26
C ILE A 279 -15.89 4.47 -17.53
N LEU A 280 -15.78 5.58 -18.26
CA LEU A 280 -15.45 6.88 -17.66
C LEU A 280 -16.57 7.41 -16.77
N ASP A 281 -17.82 7.32 -17.21
CA ASP A 281 -18.98 7.78 -16.44
C ASP A 281 -19.20 6.87 -15.23
N ILE A 282 -19.30 5.57 -15.46
CA ILE A 282 -19.54 4.58 -14.43
C ILE A 282 -18.40 4.56 -13.39
N GLY A 283 -17.15 4.62 -13.85
CA GLY A 283 -15.98 4.68 -12.94
C GLY A 283 -16.00 5.89 -12.02
N ARG A 284 -16.38 7.06 -12.52
CA ARG A 284 -16.58 8.28 -11.70
C ARG A 284 -17.72 8.14 -10.70
N ARG A 285 -18.85 7.59 -11.13
CA ARG A 285 -20.01 7.34 -10.26
C ARG A 285 -19.66 6.35 -9.14
N MET A 286 -18.99 5.24 -9.47
CA MET A 286 -18.50 4.27 -8.48
C MET A 286 -17.47 4.89 -7.52
N ALA A 287 -16.56 5.72 -8.03
CA ALA A 287 -15.55 6.42 -7.24
C ALA A 287 -16.18 7.44 -6.27
N ALA A 288 -17.29 8.06 -6.64
CA ALA A 288 -18.01 9.02 -5.81
C ALA A 288 -18.67 8.39 -4.59
N VAL A 289 -18.91 7.07 -4.59
CA VAL A 289 -19.49 6.37 -3.43
C VAL A 289 -18.53 6.43 -2.24
N ARG A 290 -19.03 6.91 -1.10
CA ARG A 290 -18.23 7.19 0.10
C ARG A 290 -17.51 5.95 0.64
N GLY A 291 -18.19 4.80 0.68
CA GLY A 291 -17.64 3.53 1.15
C GLY A 291 -16.61 2.88 0.21
N VAL A 292 -16.35 3.47 -0.96
CA VAL A 292 -15.31 3.05 -1.89
C VAL A 292 -14.04 3.87 -1.65
N SER A 293 -12.94 3.20 -1.29
CA SER A 293 -11.64 3.85 -1.07
C SER A 293 -10.76 3.93 -2.31
N HIS A 294 -10.90 2.96 -3.19
CA HIS A 294 -10.12 2.85 -4.41
C HIS A 294 -11.04 2.51 -5.58
N CYS A 295 -10.83 3.16 -6.72
CA CYS A 295 -11.53 2.84 -7.95
C CYS A 295 -10.58 2.99 -9.14
N TYR A 296 -10.47 1.92 -9.96
CA TYR A 296 -9.53 1.83 -11.08
C TYR A 296 -10.20 1.28 -12.31
N GLN A 297 -9.76 1.71 -13.50
CA GLN A 297 -9.90 0.97 -14.74
C GLN A 297 -8.67 0.09 -14.95
N ARG A 298 -8.88 -1.15 -15.38
CA ARG A 298 -7.85 -2.14 -15.71
C ARG A 298 -8.18 -2.86 -17.01
N PRO A 299 -7.19 -3.49 -17.69
CA PRO A 299 -7.44 -4.23 -18.91
C PRO A 299 -8.32 -5.46 -18.66
N THR A 300 -9.02 -5.87 -19.70
CA THR A 300 -9.82 -7.09 -19.75
C THR A 300 -9.10 -8.18 -20.57
N TYR A 301 -9.49 -9.43 -20.35
CA TYR A 301 -9.02 -10.61 -21.08
C TYR A 301 -10.22 -11.51 -21.39
N ALA A 302 -10.07 -12.47 -22.29
CA ALA A 302 -11.15 -13.39 -22.66
C ALA A 302 -11.73 -14.15 -21.46
N ASP A 303 -10.90 -14.47 -20.47
CA ASP A 303 -11.27 -15.15 -19.23
C ASP A 303 -11.30 -14.20 -18.01
N TRP A 304 -11.14 -12.89 -18.25
CA TRP A 304 -11.21 -11.84 -17.23
C TRP A 304 -11.92 -10.61 -17.80
N PRO A 305 -13.27 -10.56 -17.81
CA PRO A 305 -14.02 -9.50 -18.49
C PRO A 305 -14.19 -8.22 -17.69
N TYR A 306 -13.64 -8.12 -16.48
CA TYR A 306 -13.87 -7.02 -15.56
C TYR A 306 -12.93 -5.86 -15.83
N SER A 307 -13.49 -4.70 -16.19
CA SER A 307 -12.76 -3.48 -16.56
C SER A 307 -12.66 -2.43 -15.44
N VAL A 308 -13.61 -2.43 -14.47
CA VAL A 308 -13.60 -1.49 -13.34
C VAL A 308 -13.47 -2.24 -12.03
N PHE A 309 -12.64 -1.70 -11.12
CA PHE A 309 -12.33 -2.30 -9.83
C PHE A 309 -12.64 -1.30 -8.73
N THR A 310 -13.38 -1.72 -7.70
CA THR A 310 -13.69 -0.91 -6.52
C THR A 310 -13.27 -1.64 -5.26
N MET A 311 -12.72 -0.92 -4.27
CA MET A 311 -12.47 -1.46 -2.95
C MET A 311 -13.52 -0.94 -1.98
N ALA A 312 -14.45 -1.80 -1.61
CA ALA A 312 -15.51 -1.54 -0.66
C ALA A 312 -15.05 -1.90 0.77
N HIS A 313 -15.41 -1.07 1.73
CA HIS A 313 -15.12 -1.29 3.16
C HIS A 313 -16.42 -1.38 3.96
N GLY A 314 -16.45 -2.35 4.87
CA GLY A 314 -17.60 -2.60 5.75
C GLY A 314 -17.14 -3.19 7.10
N ARG A 315 -18.06 -3.23 8.06
CA ARG A 315 -17.84 -3.88 9.36
C ARG A 315 -17.94 -5.39 9.23
N SER A 316 -18.64 -5.86 8.19
CA SER A 316 -18.80 -7.28 7.85
C SER A 316 -18.79 -7.49 6.35
N LYS A 317 -18.73 -8.75 5.90
CA LYS A 317 -18.85 -9.08 4.47
C LYS A 317 -20.21 -8.68 3.91
N GLU A 318 -21.27 -8.87 4.71
CA GLU A 318 -22.64 -8.53 4.36
C GLU A 318 -22.79 -7.01 4.12
N GLU A 319 -22.13 -6.17 4.93
CA GLU A 319 -22.11 -4.72 4.69
C GLU A 319 -21.34 -4.36 3.41
N CYS A 320 -20.23 -5.04 3.12
CA CYS A 320 -19.51 -4.86 1.84
C CYS A 320 -20.37 -5.27 0.66
N ASP A 321 -21.06 -6.41 0.75
CA ASP A 321 -21.94 -6.89 -0.31
C ASP A 321 -23.13 -5.95 -0.51
N ALA A 322 -23.77 -5.47 0.55
CA ALA A 322 -24.84 -4.48 0.49
C ALA A 322 -24.38 -3.16 -0.15
N LEU A 323 -23.16 -2.71 0.14
CA LEU A 323 -22.57 -1.53 -0.51
C LEU A 323 -22.36 -1.76 -2.01
N LEU A 324 -21.84 -2.93 -2.39
CA LEU A 324 -21.64 -3.29 -3.79
C LEU A 324 -22.97 -3.47 -4.53
N ASP A 325 -24.02 -4.01 -3.87
CA ASP A 325 -25.38 -4.09 -4.42
C ASP A 325 -25.95 -2.68 -4.68
N SER A 326 -25.77 -1.76 -3.72
CA SER A 326 -26.17 -0.36 -3.90
C SER A 326 -25.45 0.32 -5.07
N ILE A 327 -24.16 0.02 -5.28
CA ILE A 327 -23.40 0.52 -6.43
C ILE A 327 -23.99 -0.05 -7.74
N ALA A 328 -24.32 -1.36 -7.77
CA ALA A 328 -24.96 -1.98 -8.93
C ALA A 328 -26.28 -1.30 -9.28
N GLU A 329 -27.14 -1.07 -8.29
CA GLU A 329 -28.42 -0.37 -8.47
C GLU A 329 -28.22 1.07 -8.98
N GLN A 330 -27.32 1.83 -8.37
CA GLN A 330 -27.05 3.22 -8.75
C GLN A 330 -26.46 3.36 -10.16
N THR A 331 -25.65 2.39 -10.60
CA THR A 331 -24.94 2.46 -11.88
C THR A 331 -25.63 1.71 -13.00
N GLY A 332 -26.52 0.75 -12.67
CA GLY A 332 -27.16 -0.16 -13.62
C GLY A 332 -26.23 -1.29 -14.08
N ILE A 333 -25.06 -1.47 -13.45
CA ILE A 333 -24.09 -2.53 -13.79
C ILE A 333 -24.30 -3.70 -12.83
N SER A 334 -24.86 -4.83 -13.32
CA SER A 334 -25.12 -6.03 -12.54
C SER A 334 -24.00 -7.08 -12.64
N GLU A 335 -23.30 -7.12 -13.78
CA GLU A 335 -22.25 -8.11 -14.05
C GLU A 335 -21.00 -7.79 -13.23
N ARG A 336 -20.84 -8.51 -12.12
CA ARG A 336 -19.74 -8.31 -11.18
C ARG A 336 -19.35 -9.58 -10.44
N ALA A 337 -18.13 -9.58 -9.90
CA ALA A 337 -17.72 -10.52 -8.86
C ALA A 337 -17.21 -9.75 -7.63
N THR A 338 -17.35 -10.36 -6.45
CA THR A 338 -16.78 -9.83 -5.21
C THR A 338 -15.65 -10.74 -4.74
N LEU A 339 -14.46 -10.17 -4.65
CA LEU A 339 -13.26 -10.88 -4.26
C LEU A 339 -12.90 -10.56 -2.81
N TYR A 340 -12.99 -11.57 -1.96
CA TYR A 340 -12.57 -11.50 -0.56
C TYR A 340 -11.23 -12.20 -0.37
N SER A 341 -10.37 -11.61 0.44
CA SER A 341 -9.11 -12.25 0.84
C SER A 341 -9.37 -13.24 1.96
N SER A 342 -8.99 -14.50 1.75
CA SER A 342 -9.01 -15.55 2.78
C SER A 342 -7.70 -15.61 3.56
N THR A 343 -6.56 -15.34 2.90
CA THR A 343 -5.22 -15.35 3.49
C THR A 343 -4.42 -14.15 3.01
N GLU A 344 -3.73 -13.49 3.93
CA GLU A 344 -2.75 -12.44 3.66
C GLU A 344 -1.35 -13.07 3.76
N PHE A 345 -0.68 -13.28 2.61
CA PHE A 345 0.66 -13.87 2.57
C PHE A 345 1.77 -12.83 2.75
N LYS A 346 1.56 -11.61 2.24
CA LYS A 346 2.49 -10.50 2.37
C LYS A 346 1.73 -9.19 2.42
N LYS A 347 2.14 -8.30 3.32
CA LYS A 347 1.67 -6.91 3.39
C LYS A 347 2.75 -6.06 4.00
N ILE A 348 3.63 -5.56 3.15
CA ILE A 348 4.73 -4.69 3.52
C ILE A 348 4.68 -3.42 2.66
N ARG A 349 5.45 -2.42 3.05
CA ARG A 349 5.73 -1.29 2.20
C ARG A 349 6.79 -1.67 1.17
N LEU A 350 6.66 -1.16 -0.05
CA LEU A 350 7.73 -1.21 -1.04
C LEU A 350 8.91 -0.36 -0.53
N LEU A 351 10.10 -0.92 -0.54
CA LEU A 351 11.34 -0.21 -0.35
C LEU A 351 11.98 0.03 -1.72
N TYR A 352 12.59 1.19 -1.88
CA TYR A 352 13.12 1.65 -3.17
C TYR A 352 14.64 1.53 -3.21
N PHE A 353 15.18 1.23 -4.38
CA PHE A 353 16.61 1.20 -4.68
C PHE A 353 17.41 0.31 -3.73
N THR A 354 16.84 -0.83 -3.31
CA THR A 354 17.51 -1.76 -2.40
C THR A 354 18.36 -2.76 -3.18
N ASP A 355 19.43 -3.26 -2.55
CA ASP A 355 20.34 -4.19 -3.20
C ASP A 355 19.71 -5.57 -3.47
N GLU A 356 18.64 -5.91 -2.75
CA GLU A 356 17.86 -7.13 -2.91
C GLU A 356 17.24 -7.26 -4.31
N PHE A 357 16.87 -6.16 -4.97
CA PHE A 357 16.37 -6.19 -6.36
C PHE A 357 17.45 -6.73 -7.31
N LYS A 358 18.65 -6.18 -7.22
CA LYS A 358 19.79 -6.59 -8.05
C LYS A 358 20.25 -8.02 -7.75
N GLU A 359 20.18 -8.41 -6.47
CA GLU A 359 20.50 -9.77 -6.04
C GLU A 359 19.49 -10.76 -6.61
N TRP A 360 18.20 -10.49 -6.47
CA TRP A 360 17.15 -11.35 -7.00
C TRP A 360 17.30 -11.50 -8.53
N GLU A 361 17.50 -10.40 -9.24
CA GLU A 361 17.65 -10.42 -10.70
C GLU A 361 18.88 -11.24 -11.14
N ARG A 362 20.02 -11.10 -10.45
CA ARG A 362 21.22 -11.92 -10.75
C ARG A 362 20.98 -13.42 -10.57
N GLN A 363 20.17 -13.81 -9.60
CA GLN A 363 19.86 -15.22 -9.34
C GLN A 363 18.90 -15.81 -10.38
N HIS A 364 18.05 -15.01 -10.99
CA HIS A 364 16.94 -15.48 -11.83
C HIS A 364 17.08 -15.10 -13.33
N ALA A 365 17.94 -14.14 -13.67
CA ALA A 365 18.17 -13.73 -15.07
C ALA A 365 19.09 -14.67 -15.84
N ALA A 366 19.72 -15.65 -15.20
CA ALA A 366 20.67 -16.60 -15.81
C ALA A 366 20.01 -17.94 -16.24
N GLY A 367 18.68 -18.01 -16.28
CA GLY A 367 17.90 -19.20 -16.62
C GLY A 367 17.29 -19.16 -18.02
#